data_96aa1ff2d57e47f997dc2074f8be61c6
#
_entry.id   96aa1ff2d57e47f997dc2074f8be61c6
#
_cell.length_a   1.000
_cell.length_b   1.000
_cell.length_c   1.000
_cell.angle_alpha   90.00
_cell.angle_beta   90.00
_cell.angle_gamma   90.00
#
_symmetry.space_group_name_H-M   'P 1'
#
loop_
_entity.id
_entity.type
_entity.pdbx_description
1 polymer ?
#
loop_
_entity_poly.entity_id
_entity_poly.type
_entity_poly.pdbx_seq_one_letter_code
_entity_poly.pdbx_strand_id
1 'polypeptide(L)'
;MNKDVVVLIPVYNPNEKIMQEFLGKLTKSFANIVFINDGCSKKHDKFMNNLAKSYPVVKHSVNLGKGRGLKNGINYILENFSKAKVIVTADCDGQHSVEDIKKCSDIAKKNMDALVLGVRDFSDNLVPRRSKFGNVITRNVLYSFVGVKVSDTQTGLRAMSLDIAKKLIDVDGERYEYETNCLIETKSRNIPIKEVVIETIYINNNETSHFNPVKDSIRVYKLFASYLLFTLLAYIIETVIFAKTFNVNHAIYVM
;
A
#
# COMPACT_ATOMS: atom_id res chain seq x y z
N MET A 1 3.76 -8.26 -24.87
CA MET A 1 3.08 -8.46 -23.58
C MET A 1 4.08 -8.95 -22.54
N ASN A 2 4.14 -8.29 -21.42
CA ASN A 2 4.97 -8.70 -20.28
C ASN A 2 4.41 -9.99 -19.67
N LYS A 3 5.14 -11.10 -19.75
CA LYS A 3 4.76 -12.42 -19.20
C LYS A 3 5.34 -12.68 -17.81
N ASP A 4 6.37 -11.94 -17.43
CA ASP A 4 7.09 -12.05 -16.16
C ASP A 4 6.60 -11.05 -15.08
N VAL A 5 5.53 -10.30 -15.40
CA VAL A 5 4.84 -9.38 -14.48
C VAL A 5 3.41 -9.84 -14.28
N VAL A 6 2.96 -9.84 -13.03
CA VAL A 6 1.56 -10.05 -12.67
C VAL A 6 1.00 -8.75 -12.09
N VAL A 7 -0.11 -8.27 -12.67
CA VAL A 7 -0.83 -7.11 -12.14
C VAL A 7 -1.93 -7.61 -11.20
N LEU A 8 -1.90 -7.16 -9.95
CA LEU A 8 -2.86 -7.51 -8.90
C LEU A 8 -3.81 -6.34 -8.66
N ILE A 9 -5.10 -6.57 -8.84
CA ILE A 9 -6.14 -5.54 -8.77
C ILE A 9 -7.21 -5.92 -7.75
N PRO A 10 -7.23 -5.29 -6.55
CA PRO A 10 -8.33 -5.44 -5.61
C PRO A 10 -9.55 -4.68 -6.12
N VAL A 11 -10.72 -5.32 -6.02
CA VAL A 11 -11.99 -4.82 -6.56
C VAL A 11 -13.08 -4.89 -5.49
N TYR A 12 -13.68 -3.73 -5.19
CA TYR A 12 -14.84 -3.62 -4.33
C TYR A 12 -15.83 -2.61 -4.93
N ASN A 13 -17.02 -3.08 -5.32
CA ASN A 13 -18.08 -2.27 -5.93
C ASN A 13 -17.57 -1.28 -7.01
N PRO A 14 -16.94 -1.76 -8.08
CA PRO A 14 -16.25 -0.91 -9.05
C PRO A 14 -17.23 -0.10 -9.89
N ASN A 15 -16.73 0.99 -10.49
CA ASN A 15 -17.35 1.55 -11.67
C ASN A 15 -17.01 0.64 -12.86
N GLU A 16 -17.96 -0.18 -13.29
CA GLU A 16 -17.76 -1.23 -14.29
C GLU A 16 -17.26 -0.68 -15.63
N LYS A 17 -17.75 0.50 -16.03
CA LYS A 17 -17.34 1.16 -17.29
C LYS A 17 -15.86 1.56 -17.24
N ILE A 18 -15.46 2.26 -16.18
CA ILE A 18 -14.06 2.69 -15.98
C ILE A 18 -13.13 1.47 -15.91
N MET A 19 -13.53 0.45 -15.15
CA MET A 19 -12.74 -0.78 -15.02
C MET A 19 -12.61 -1.54 -16.35
N GLN A 20 -13.66 -1.59 -17.18
CA GLN A 20 -13.60 -2.20 -18.51
C GLN A 20 -12.65 -1.44 -19.45
N GLU A 21 -12.73 -0.10 -19.47
CA GLU A 21 -11.84 0.73 -20.27
C GLU A 21 -10.37 0.56 -19.84
N PHE A 22 -10.11 0.55 -18.52
CA PHE A 22 -8.80 0.30 -17.96
C PHE A 22 -8.28 -1.09 -18.35
N LEU A 23 -9.09 -2.13 -18.18
CA LEU A 23 -8.75 -3.50 -18.52
C LEU A 23 -8.43 -3.64 -20.03
N GLY A 24 -9.22 -3.00 -20.89
CA GLY A 24 -8.99 -3.02 -22.35
C GLY A 24 -7.64 -2.43 -22.76
N LYS A 25 -7.11 -1.47 -21.99
CA LYS A 25 -5.75 -0.93 -22.16
C LYS A 25 -4.69 -1.84 -21.55
N LEU A 26 -4.93 -2.34 -20.32
CA LEU A 26 -4.00 -3.13 -19.53
C LEU A 26 -3.63 -4.46 -20.25
N THR A 27 -4.60 -5.13 -20.84
CA THR A 27 -4.43 -6.40 -21.55
C THR A 27 -3.56 -6.32 -22.80
N LYS A 28 -3.36 -5.13 -23.35
CA LYS A 28 -2.41 -4.91 -24.46
C LYS A 28 -0.96 -4.99 -24.01
N SER A 29 -0.70 -4.71 -22.73
CA SER A 29 0.64 -4.61 -22.18
C SER A 29 1.02 -5.79 -21.27
N PHE A 30 0.07 -6.35 -20.51
CA PHE A 30 0.32 -7.40 -19.53
C PHE A 30 -0.48 -8.66 -19.85
N ALA A 31 0.19 -9.80 -19.76
CA ALA A 31 -0.43 -11.11 -19.99
C ALA A 31 -1.10 -11.66 -18.73
N ASN A 32 -0.57 -11.34 -17.56
CA ASN A 32 -1.00 -11.91 -16.29
C ASN A 32 -1.65 -10.83 -15.44
N ILE A 33 -2.94 -10.97 -15.19
CA ILE A 33 -3.74 -10.07 -14.36
C ILE A 33 -4.52 -10.94 -13.39
N VAL A 34 -4.48 -10.60 -12.11
CA VAL A 34 -5.21 -11.28 -11.02
C VAL A 34 -6.13 -10.27 -10.36
N PHE A 35 -7.38 -10.63 -10.18
CA PHE A 35 -8.36 -9.81 -9.51
C PHE A 35 -8.72 -10.38 -8.13
N ILE A 36 -9.00 -9.51 -7.18
CA ILE A 36 -9.59 -9.87 -5.90
C ILE A 36 -10.98 -9.28 -5.84
N ASN A 37 -12.00 -10.11 -5.87
CA ASN A 37 -13.37 -9.68 -5.56
C ASN A 37 -13.52 -9.62 -4.04
N ASP A 38 -13.35 -8.44 -3.46
CA ASP A 38 -13.43 -8.22 -2.00
C ASP A 38 -14.88 -8.06 -1.53
N GLY A 39 -15.71 -9.05 -1.84
CA GLY A 39 -17.11 -9.09 -1.40
C GLY A 39 -17.97 -8.01 -2.07
N CYS A 40 -17.86 -7.83 -3.37
CA CYS A 40 -18.73 -6.94 -4.13
C CYS A 40 -20.21 -7.27 -3.92
N SER A 41 -21.06 -6.26 -3.93
CA SER A 41 -22.51 -6.42 -3.84
C SER A 41 -23.08 -7.17 -5.06
N LYS A 42 -24.21 -7.82 -4.88
CA LYS A 42 -24.89 -8.68 -5.90
C LYS A 42 -25.09 -7.99 -7.26
N LYS A 43 -25.24 -6.66 -7.28
CA LYS A 43 -25.38 -5.89 -8.54
C LYS A 43 -24.19 -6.07 -9.47
N HIS A 44 -22.99 -6.40 -8.94
CA HIS A 44 -21.76 -6.62 -9.71
C HIS A 44 -21.48 -8.09 -10.02
N ASP A 45 -22.33 -9.03 -9.59
CA ASP A 45 -22.09 -10.46 -9.79
C ASP A 45 -21.93 -10.82 -11.28
N LYS A 46 -22.76 -10.27 -12.15
CA LYS A 46 -22.65 -10.51 -13.60
C LYS A 46 -21.30 -10.06 -14.16
N PHE A 47 -20.87 -8.89 -13.76
CA PHE A 47 -19.57 -8.32 -14.17
C PHE A 47 -18.41 -9.17 -13.64
N MET A 48 -18.38 -9.48 -12.36
CA MET A 48 -17.32 -10.27 -11.75
C MET A 48 -17.27 -11.71 -12.26
N ASN A 49 -18.44 -12.33 -12.52
CA ASN A 49 -18.50 -13.66 -13.11
C ASN A 49 -18.00 -13.67 -14.56
N ASN A 50 -18.26 -12.62 -15.33
CA ASN A 50 -17.70 -12.49 -16.68
C ASN A 50 -16.18 -12.31 -16.64
N LEU A 51 -15.67 -11.52 -15.70
CA LEU A 51 -14.24 -11.33 -15.48
C LEU A 51 -13.54 -12.66 -15.14
N ALA A 52 -14.16 -13.48 -14.29
CA ALA A 52 -13.65 -14.79 -13.89
C ALA A 52 -13.58 -15.84 -15.03
N LYS A 53 -14.26 -15.60 -16.16
CA LYS A 53 -14.12 -16.48 -17.34
C LYS A 53 -12.79 -16.29 -18.05
N SER A 54 -12.17 -15.13 -17.92
CA SER A 54 -10.96 -14.77 -18.67
C SER A 54 -9.74 -14.55 -17.80
N TYR A 55 -9.94 -14.31 -16.49
CA TYR A 55 -8.87 -13.97 -15.56
C TYR A 55 -9.04 -14.71 -14.22
N PRO A 56 -7.96 -15.02 -13.52
CA PRO A 56 -8.02 -15.46 -12.13
C PRO A 56 -8.71 -14.41 -11.26
N VAL A 57 -9.75 -14.82 -10.53
CA VAL A 57 -10.47 -14.00 -9.56
C VAL A 57 -10.51 -14.73 -8.22
N VAL A 58 -9.80 -14.21 -7.24
CA VAL A 58 -9.91 -14.66 -5.85
C VAL A 58 -11.12 -13.96 -5.23
N LYS A 59 -12.07 -14.73 -4.69
CA LYS A 59 -13.34 -14.19 -4.18
C LYS A 59 -13.40 -14.27 -2.66
N HIS A 60 -13.77 -13.15 -2.04
CA HIS A 60 -14.20 -13.08 -0.65
C HIS A 60 -15.73 -13.10 -0.55
N SER A 61 -16.26 -13.77 0.47
CA SER A 61 -17.70 -13.84 0.71
C SER A 61 -18.27 -12.52 1.22
N VAL A 62 -17.43 -11.70 1.88
CA VAL A 62 -17.74 -10.38 2.44
C VAL A 62 -16.57 -9.44 2.22
N ASN A 63 -16.79 -8.13 2.37
CA ASN A 63 -15.68 -7.16 2.31
C ASN A 63 -14.74 -7.35 3.52
N LEU A 64 -13.55 -7.87 3.25
CA LEU A 64 -12.49 -8.06 4.24
C LEU A 64 -11.52 -6.89 4.28
N GLY A 65 -11.51 -6.06 3.25
CA GLY A 65 -10.69 -4.87 3.11
C GLY A 65 -9.52 -5.03 2.14
N LYS A 66 -9.03 -3.88 1.64
CA LYS A 66 -7.99 -3.82 0.61
C LYS A 66 -6.72 -4.58 1.00
N GLY A 67 -6.27 -4.41 2.26
CA GLY A 67 -5.07 -5.10 2.76
C GLY A 67 -5.21 -6.62 2.74
N ARG A 68 -6.35 -7.16 3.22
CA ARG A 68 -6.64 -8.60 3.15
C ARG A 68 -6.69 -9.06 1.68
N GLY A 69 -7.33 -8.30 0.82
CA GLY A 69 -7.38 -8.59 -0.61
C GLY A 69 -5.99 -8.67 -1.23
N LEU A 70 -5.13 -7.70 -0.95
CA LEU A 70 -3.75 -7.70 -1.44
C LEU A 70 -2.97 -8.91 -0.93
N LYS A 71 -3.05 -9.24 0.37
CA LYS A 71 -2.39 -10.43 0.94
C LYS A 71 -2.85 -11.72 0.27
N ASN A 72 -4.15 -11.91 0.13
CA ASN A 72 -4.71 -13.11 -0.51
C ASN A 72 -4.32 -13.19 -2.00
N GLY A 73 -4.27 -12.04 -2.69
CA GLY A 73 -3.81 -11.98 -4.06
C GLY A 73 -2.33 -12.27 -4.23
N ILE A 74 -1.49 -11.74 -3.35
CA ILE A 74 -0.06 -12.04 -3.32
C ILE A 74 0.14 -13.54 -3.09
N ASN A 75 -0.53 -14.13 -2.09
CA ASN A 75 -0.44 -15.57 -1.84
C ASN A 75 -0.83 -16.39 -3.07
N TYR A 76 -1.96 -16.05 -3.68
CA TYR A 76 -2.40 -16.71 -4.92
C TYR A 76 -1.35 -16.63 -6.05
N ILE A 77 -0.71 -15.45 -6.21
CA ILE A 77 0.32 -15.25 -7.23
C ILE A 77 1.57 -16.09 -6.91
N LEU A 78 2.02 -16.09 -5.66
CA LEU A 78 3.18 -16.89 -5.23
C LEU A 78 3.00 -18.38 -5.50
N GLU A 79 1.79 -18.90 -5.37
CA GLU A 79 1.48 -20.32 -5.59
C GLU A 79 1.29 -20.65 -7.08
N ASN A 80 0.69 -19.76 -7.87
CA ASN A 80 0.22 -20.10 -9.21
C ASN A 80 1.06 -19.48 -10.35
N PHE A 81 1.94 -18.51 -10.07
CA PHE A 81 2.72 -17.80 -11.08
C PHE A 81 4.24 -17.93 -10.85
N SER A 82 4.74 -19.15 -10.78
CA SER A 82 6.17 -19.45 -10.52
C SER A 82 7.16 -18.81 -11.51
N LYS A 83 6.72 -18.44 -12.71
CA LYS A 83 7.53 -17.75 -13.72
C LYS A 83 7.49 -16.24 -13.62
N ALA A 84 6.64 -15.68 -12.76
CA ALA A 84 6.59 -14.25 -12.54
C ALA A 84 7.84 -13.79 -11.80
N LYS A 85 8.30 -12.58 -12.10
CA LYS A 85 9.41 -11.92 -11.41
C LYS A 85 8.93 -10.76 -10.55
N VAL A 86 7.89 -10.07 -11.00
CA VAL A 86 7.39 -8.85 -10.39
C VAL A 86 5.87 -8.92 -10.23
N ILE A 87 5.38 -8.47 -9.08
CA ILE A 87 3.97 -8.16 -8.83
C ILE A 87 3.84 -6.65 -8.86
N VAL A 88 2.80 -6.17 -9.57
CA VAL A 88 2.39 -4.75 -9.52
C VAL A 88 0.97 -4.68 -8.97
N THR A 89 0.77 -3.96 -7.88
CA THR A 89 -0.57 -3.64 -7.38
C THR A 89 -1.09 -2.37 -8.04
N ALA A 90 -2.34 -2.34 -8.44
CA ALA A 90 -3.00 -1.16 -9.00
C ALA A 90 -4.47 -1.12 -8.56
N ASP A 91 -5.02 0.07 -8.42
CA ASP A 91 -6.44 0.26 -8.07
C ASP A 91 -7.33 0.07 -9.30
N CYS A 92 -8.60 -0.33 -9.07
CA CYS A 92 -9.57 -0.58 -10.14
C CYS A 92 -10.34 0.67 -10.59
N ASP A 93 -10.00 1.84 -10.03
CA ASP A 93 -10.72 3.11 -10.24
C ASP A 93 -10.24 3.91 -11.45
N GLY A 94 -9.24 3.40 -12.18
CA GLY A 94 -8.69 4.04 -13.38
C GLY A 94 -7.74 5.20 -13.11
N GLN A 95 -7.34 5.44 -11.87
CA GLN A 95 -6.40 6.51 -11.51
C GLN A 95 -4.94 6.18 -11.83
N HIS A 96 -4.64 4.96 -12.25
CA HIS A 96 -3.30 4.54 -12.67
C HIS A 96 -3.25 4.29 -14.18
N SER A 97 -2.37 5.00 -14.88
CA SER A 97 -2.15 4.76 -16.30
C SER A 97 -1.41 3.42 -16.53
N VAL A 98 -1.65 2.79 -17.68
CA VAL A 98 -0.93 1.55 -18.04
C VAL A 98 0.55 1.81 -18.23
N GLU A 99 0.90 2.98 -18.70
CA GLU A 99 2.26 3.48 -18.89
C GLU A 99 2.99 3.56 -17.54
N ASP A 100 2.33 4.05 -16.50
CA ASP A 100 2.92 4.14 -15.15
C ASP A 100 3.06 2.78 -14.49
N ILE A 101 2.07 1.88 -14.67
CA ILE A 101 2.18 0.48 -14.24
C ILE A 101 3.41 -0.18 -14.90
N LYS A 102 3.63 0.09 -16.19
CA LYS A 102 4.79 -0.41 -16.92
C LYS A 102 6.09 0.19 -16.40
N LYS A 103 6.16 1.52 -16.20
CA LYS A 103 7.35 2.18 -15.62
C LYS A 103 7.72 1.58 -14.27
N CYS A 104 6.75 1.44 -13.36
CA CYS A 104 6.97 0.85 -12.04
C CYS A 104 7.47 -0.60 -12.16
N SER A 105 6.86 -1.42 -13.04
CA SER A 105 7.29 -2.81 -13.26
C SER A 105 8.72 -2.89 -13.80
N ASP A 106 9.09 -2.03 -14.74
CA ASP A 106 10.43 -2.04 -15.34
C ASP A 106 11.51 -1.57 -14.34
N ILE A 107 11.18 -0.62 -13.45
CA ILE A 107 12.07 -0.22 -12.36
C ILE A 107 12.20 -1.35 -11.32
N ALA A 108 11.12 -2.05 -10.97
CA ALA A 108 11.16 -3.18 -10.05
C ALA A 108 11.98 -4.34 -10.60
N LYS A 109 11.93 -4.63 -11.91
CA LYS A 109 12.79 -5.63 -12.55
C LYS A 109 14.30 -5.31 -12.43
N LYS A 110 14.65 -4.03 -12.40
CA LYS A 110 16.03 -3.57 -12.26
C LYS A 110 16.48 -3.49 -10.80
N ASN A 111 15.53 -3.51 -9.85
CA ASN A 111 15.75 -3.35 -8.42
C ASN A 111 14.94 -4.42 -7.67
N MET A 112 15.32 -5.69 -7.82
CA MET A 112 14.59 -6.84 -7.29
C MET A 112 14.56 -6.91 -5.76
N ASP A 113 15.42 -6.17 -5.09
CA ASP A 113 15.54 -6.02 -3.63
C ASP A 113 14.73 -4.83 -3.07
N ALA A 114 14.10 -4.03 -3.92
CA ALA A 114 13.41 -2.81 -3.54
C ALA A 114 11.88 -2.89 -3.69
N LEU A 115 11.16 -2.13 -2.85
CA LEU A 115 9.78 -1.76 -3.06
C LEU A 115 9.71 -0.50 -3.92
N VAL A 116 9.08 -0.59 -5.09
CA VAL A 116 8.88 0.55 -6.01
C VAL A 116 7.50 1.15 -5.77
N LEU A 117 7.44 2.46 -5.60
CA LEU A 117 6.21 3.25 -5.40
C LEU A 117 5.98 4.14 -6.62
N GLY A 118 4.80 4.08 -7.21
CA GLY A 118 4.35 5.09 -8.16
C GLY A 118 3.79 6.28 -7.36
N VAL A 119 4.51 7.40 -7.34
CA VAL A 119 4.20 8.55 -6.50
C VAL A 119 3.63 9.70 -7.30
N ARG A 120 2.57 10.33 -6.80
CA ARG A 120 1.96 11.52 -7.39
C ARG A 120 2.82 12.75 -7.12
N ASP A 121 2.84 13.67 -8.07
CA ASP A 121 3.44 14.99 -7.85
C ASP A 121 2.46 15.90 -7.09
N PHE A 122 2.68 16.06 -5.79
CA PHE A 122 1.85 16.93 -4.94
C PHE A 122 2.13 18.42 -5.13
N SER A 123 3.08 18.83 -5.96
CA SER A 123 3.26 20.22 -6.39
C SER A 123 2.21 20.63 -7.42
N ASP A 124 1.64 19.66 -8.15
CA ASP A 124 0.61 19.88 -9.15
C ASP A 124 -0.66 20.47 -8.52
N ASN A 125 -1.22 21.51 -9.18
CA ASN A 125 -2.46 22.15 -8.76
C ASN A 125 -3.70 21.25 -8.91
N LEU A 126 -3.60 20.17 -9.66
CA LEU A 126 -4.67 19.17 -9.82
C LEU A 126 -4.91 18.36 -8.54
N VAL A 127 -3.92 18.30 -7.63
CA VAL A 127 -4.07 17.54 -6.37
C VAL A 127 -4.98 18.30 -5.40
N PRO A 128 -6.10 17.69 -4.94
CA PRO A 128 -6.98 18.32 -3.96
C PRO A 128 -6.23 18.68 -2.68
N ARG A 129 -6.47 19.87 -2.15
CA ARG A 129 -5.81 20.39 -0.92
C ARG A 129 -5.91 19.43 0.25
N ARG A 130 -7.04 18.72 0.38
CA ARG A 130 -7.28 17.74 1.43
C ARG A 130 -6.33 16.53 1.32
N SER A 131 -6.14 16.00 0.12
CA SER A 131 -5.19 14.90 -0.14
C SER A 131 -3.76 15.33 0.11
N LYS A 132 -3.41 16.56 -0.32
CA LYS A 132 -2.09 17.17 -0.08
C LYS A 132 -1.81 17.29 1.42
N PHE A 133 -2.77 17.83 2.20
CA PHE A 133 -2.62 17.99 3.65
C PHE A 133 -2.47 16.65 4.38
N GLY A 134 -3.34 15.67 4.06
CA GLY A 134 -3.25 14.33 4.66
C GLY A 134 -1.93 13.63 4.36
N ASN A 135 -1.44 13.71 3.11
CA ASN A 135 -0.15 13.13 2.74
C ASN A 135 1.02 13.81 3.47
N VAL A 136 1.02 15.15 3.57
CA VAL A 136 2.08 15.90 4.27
C VAL A 136 2.17 15.47 5.74
N ILE A 137 1.04 15.37 6.43
CA ILE A 137 1.02 14.93 7.84
C ILE A 137 1.58 13.51 7.95
N THR A 138 1.02 12.55 7.19
CA THR A 138 1.43 11.15 7.27
C THR A 138 2.91 10.96 6.92
N ARG A 139 3.40 11.68 5.90
CA ARG A 139 4.81 11.67 5.50
C ARG A 139 5.73 12.16 6.62
N ASN A 140 5.37 13.30 7.26
CA ASN A 140 6.17 13.85 8.34
C ASN A 140 6.19 12.92 9.56
N VAL A 141 5.07 12.32 9.89
CA VAL A 141 4.97 11.34 10.98
C VAL A 141 5.81 10.09 10.67
N LEU A 142 5.69 9.50 9.47
CA LEU A 142 6.52 8.36 9.05
C LEU A 142 8.02 8.69 9.11
N TYR A 143 8.41 9.87 8.66
CA TYR A 143 9.81 10.28 8.71
C TYR A 143 10.30 10.47 10.14
N SER A 144 9.55 11.20 10.99
CA SER A 144 9.98 11.54 12.36
C SER A 144 10.02 10.33 13.31
N PHE A 145 9.07 9.39 13.18
CA PHE A 145 8.96 8.25 14.09
C PHE A 145 9.60 6.96 13.59
N VAL A 146 9.66 6.78 12.26
CA VAL A 146 10.15 5.53 11.66
C VAL A 146 11.43 5.74 10.86
N GLY A 147 11.71 6.97 10.43
CA GLY A 147 12.83 7.30 9.56
C GLY A 147 12.59 6.91 8.09
N VAL A 148 11.34 6.64 7.70
CA VAL A 148 10.97 6.32 6.31
C VAL A 148 10.65 7.62 5.57
N LYS A 149 11.42 7.90 4.52
CA LYS A 149 11.26 9.09 3.68
C LYS A 149 10.63 8.70 2.35
N VAL A 150 9.37 9.09 2.15
CA VAL A 150 8.61 8.90 0.91
C VAL A 150 7.83 10.15 0.57
N SER A 151 7.56 10.38 -0.73
CA SER A 151 6.81 11.56 -1.19
C SER A 151 5.30 11.33 -1.23
N ASP A 152 4.84 10.07 -1.43
CA ASP A 152 3.43 9.68 -1.40
C ASP A 152 3.23 8.43 -0.54
N THR A 153 2.60 8.61 0.62
CA THR A 153 2.33 7.54 1.59
C THR A 153 1.07 6.75 1.29
N GLN A 154 0.22 7.24 0.38
CA GLN A 154 -1.11 6.71 0.12
C GLN A 154 -1.24 6.06 -1.26
N THR A 155 -0.15 5.95 -2.01
CA THR A 155 -0.19 5.35 -3.34
C THR A 155 -0.52 3.86 -3.29
N GLY A 156 -1.48 3.43 -4.12
CA GLY A 156 -1.82 2.03 -4.35
C GLY A 156 -1.01 1.39 -5.49
N LEU A 157 -0.31 2.21 -6.30
CA LEU A 157 0.57 1.70 -7.35
C LEU A 157 1.92 1.33 -6.77
N ARG A 158 2.16 0.04 -6.60
CA ARG A 158 3.39 -0.52 -6.04
C ARG A 158 3.87 -1.66 -6.89
N ALA A 159 5.18 -1.74 -7.09
CA ALA A 159 5.79 -2.86 -7.80
C ALA A 159 6.92 -3.45 -6.95
N MET A 160 7.01 -4.77 -6.93
CA MET A 160 7.97 -5.49 -6.10
C MET A 160 8.27 -6.88 -6.68
N SER A 161 9.44 -7.43 -6.37
CA SER A 161 9.73 -8.83 -6.67
C SER A 161 8.86 -9.77 -5.85
N LEU A 162 8.79 -11.04 -6.26
CA LEU A 162 8.10 -12.07 -5.46
C LEU A 162 8.73 -12.22 -4.07
N ASP A 163 10.05 -12.08 -3.96
CA ASP A 163 10.75 -12.18 -2.66
C ASP A 163 10.36 -11.04 -1.72
N ILE A 164 10.24 -9.80 -2.23
CA ILE A 164 9.73 -8.68 -1.43
C ILE A 164 8.26 -8.88 -1.08
N ALA A 165 7.44 -9.31 -2.03
CA ALA A 165 6.03 -9.60 -1.79
C ALA A 165 5.84 -10.66 -0.69
N LYS A 166 6.67 -11.73 -0.71
CA LYS A 166 6.68 -12.76 0.33
C LYS A 166 7.08 -12.22 1.71
N LYS A 167 8.00 -11.25 1.74
CA LYS A 167 8.38 -10.57 2.99
C LYS A 167 7.29 -9.63 3.52
N LEU A 168 6.40 -9.12 2.68
CA LEU A 168 5.38 -8.14 3.07
C LEU A 168 3.99 -8.75 3.27
N ILE A 169 3.78 -10.03 2.95
CA ILE A 169 2.46 -10.67 3.03
C ILE A 169 1.94 -10.83 4.47
N ASP A 170 2.83 -10.98 5.43
CA ASP A 170 2.53 -11.16 6.86
C ASP A 170 2.39 -9.85 7.64
N VAL A 171 2.61 -8.72 6.99
CA VAL A 171 2.47 -7.39 7.61
C VAL A 171 1.04 -7.17 8.08
N ASP A 172 0.89 -6.62 9.29
CA ASP A 172 -0.41 -6.33 9.88
C ASP A 172 -1.22 -5.32 9.07
N GLY A 173 -2.54 -5.40 9.21
CA GLY A 173 -3.50 -4.54 8.55
C GLY A 173 -4.36 -5.28 7.52
N GLU A 174 -5.66 -5.01 7.56
CA GLU A 174 -6.64 -5.65 6.71
C GLU A 174 -7.22 -4.70 5.66
N ARG A 175 -7.11 -3.38 5.91
CA ARG A 175 -7.66 -2.33 5.08
C ARG A 175 -6.55 -1.43 4.53
N TYR A 176 -6.75 -0.12 4.48
CA TYR A 176 -5.79 0.86 3.95
C TYR A 176 -4.52 0.99 4.83
N GLU A 177 -4.63 0.67 6.12
CA GLU A 177 -3.47 0.66 7.03
C GLU A 177 -2.38 -0.33 6.63
N TYR A 178 -2.73 -1.45 5.96
CA TYR A 178 -1.75 -2.41 5.46
C TYR A 178 -0.68 -1.75 4.58
N GLU A 179 -1.11 -0.88 3.67
CA GLU A 179 -0.18 -0.20 2.76
C GLU A 179 0.78 0.73 3.50
N THR A 180 0.31 1.39 4.57
CA THR A 180 1.15 2.21 5.45
C THR A 180 2.07 1.34 6.29
N ASN A 181 1.58 0.22 6.83
CA ASN A 181 2.37 -0.72 7.61
C ASN A 181 3.49 -1.35 6.77
N CYS A 182 3.22 -1.66 5.50
CA CYS A 182 4.28 -2.09 4.58
C CYS A 182 5.40 -1.06 4.45
N LEU A 183 5.11 0.25 4.41
CA LEU A 183 6.15 1.29 4.40
C LEU A 183 6.97 1.29 5.69
N ILE A 184 6.33 1.09 6.84
CA ILE A 184 7.02 0.98 8.13
C ILE A 184 7.95 -0.25 8.14
N GLU A 185 7.42 -1.39 7.70
CA GLU A 185 8.15 -2.66 7.66
C GLU A 185 9.32 -2.67 6.68
N THR A 186 9.33 -1.81 5.66
CA THR A 186 10.53 -1.69 4.80
C THR A 186 11.76 -1.30 5.59
N LYS A 187 11.61 -0.48 6.64
CA LYS A 187 12.75 -0.05 7.47
C LYS A 187 13.27 -1.20 8.33
N SER A 188 12.37 -1.92 9.03
CA SER A 188 12.75 -3.04 9.90
C SER A 188 13.35 -4.21 9.11
N ARG A 189 12.88 -4.42 7.89
CA ARG A 189 13.30 -5.53 7.01
C ARG A 189 14.41 -5.14 6.02
N ASN A 190 14.97 -3.93 6.14
CA ASN A 190 16.02 -3.39 5.25
C ASN A 190 15.66 -3.49 3.76
N ILE A 191 14.40 -3.16 3.41
CA ILE A 191 13.92 -3.13 2.04
C ILE A 191 14.06 -1.70 1.50
N PRO A 192 14.91 -1.43 0.50
CA PRO A 192 15.00 -0.12 -0.12
C PRO A 192 13.69 0.29 -0.78
N ILE A 193 13.38 1.60 -0.74
CA ILE A 193 12.25 2.17 -1.47
C ILE A 193 12.78 2.94 -2.68
N LYS A 194 12.14 2.73 -3.84
CA LYS A 194 12.36 3.51 -5.07
C LYS A 194 11.07 4.21 -5.45
N GLU A 195 11.14 5.49 -5.75
CA GLU A 195 9.98 6.27 -6.19
C GLU A 195 10.03 6.53 -7.69
N VAL A 196 8.89 6.42 -8.33
CA VAL A 196 8.65 6.72 -9.75
C VAL A 196 7.52 7.72 -9.83
N VAL A 197 7.81 8.92 -10.31
CA VAL A 197 6.76 9.93 -10.51
C VAL A 197 5.79 9.45 -11.59
N ILE A 198 4.51 9.41 -11.24
CA ILE A 198 3.42 8.98 -12.10
C ILE A 198 2.47 10.14 -12.43
N GLU A 199 1.70 9.97 -13.49
CA GLU A 199 0.64 10.89 -13.84
C GLU A 199 -0.42 10.93 -12.74
N THR A 200 -0.85 12.14 -12.40
CA THR A 200 -1.91 12.34 -11.41
C THR A 200 -3.26 12.40 -12.14
N ILE A 201 -3.99 11.29 -12.14
CA ILE A 201 -5.29 11.19 -12.79
C ILE A 201 -6.38 11.29 -11.72
N TYR A 202 -7.22 12.33 -11.78
CA TYR A 202 -8.42 12.46 -10.97
C TYR A 202 -9.67 12.28 -11.82
N ILE A 203 -10.45 11.25 -11.51
CA ILE A 203 -11.71 10.98 -12.18
C ILE A 203 -12.84 11.47 -11.26
N ASN A 204 -13.68 12.39 -11.76
CA ASN A 204 -14.87 12.91 -11.06
C ASN A 204 -14.62 13.28 -9.58
N ASN A 205 -13.59 14.11 -9.30
CA ASN A 205 -13.26 14.55 -7.93
C ASN A 205 -13.08 13.42 -6.90
N ASN A 206 -12.58 12.24 -7.32
CA ASN A 206 -12.42 11.04 -6.50
C ASN A 206 -13.72 10.36 -6.03
N GLU A 207 -14.86 10.58 -6.68
CA GLU A 207 -16.11 9.89 -6.35
C GLU A 207 -16.02 8.36 -6.47
N THR A 208 -15.05 7.85 -7.20
CA THR A 208 -14.81 6.41 -7.36
C THR A 208 -13.96 5.81 -6.24
N SER A 209 -13.36 6.62 -5.38
CA SER A 209 -12.54 6.15 -4.26
C SER A 209 -13.41 5.70 -3.08
N HIS A 210 -13.20 4.47 -2.62
CA HIS A 210 -13.86 3.94 -1.41
C HIS A 210 -13.14 4.32 -0.11
N PHE A 211 -12.10 5.13 -0.18
CA PHE A 211 -11.38 5.64 0.99
C PHE A 211 -12.26 6.58 1.80
N ASN A 212 -12.56 6.21 3.05
CA ASN A 212 -13.26 7.10 3.98
C ASN A 212 -12.24 7.97 4.72
N PRO A 213 -12.16 9.30 4.43
CA PRO A 213 -11.12 10.14 4.96
C PRO A 213 -11.06 10.20 6.49
N VAL A 214 -12.19 9.99 7.18
CA VAL A 214 -12.24 10.03 8.65
C VAL A 214 -11.91 8.65 9.23
N LYS A 215 -12.67 7.61 8.85
CA LYS A 215 -12.51 6.27 9.46
C LYS A 215 -11.16 5.64 9.13
N ASP A 216 -10.71 5.75 7.88
CA ASP A 216 -9.45 5.14 7.46
C ASP A 216 -8.25 5.94 7.95
N SER A 217 -8.34 7.29 8.02
CA SER A 217 -7.33 8.11 8.69
C SER A 217 -7.21 7.79 10.17
N ILE A 218 -8.31 7.59 10.90
CA ILE A 218 -8.27 7.22 12.31
C ILE A 218 -7.49 5.90 12.50
N ARG A 219 -7.66 4.90 11.62
CA ARG A 219 -6.90 3.64 11.71
C ARG A 219 -5.41 3.86 11.54
N VAL A 220 -5.01 4.65 10.56
CA VAL A 220 -3.61 5.01 10.33
C VAL A 220 -3.06 5.81 11.53
N TYR A 221 -3.80 6.82 12.02
CA TYR A 221 -3.37 7.62 13.17
C TYR A 221 -3.36 6.86 14.49
N LYS A 222 -4.24 5.87 14.68
CA LYS A 222 -4.20 4.99 15.85
C LYS A 222 -2.88 4.23 15.93
N LEU A 223 -2.34 3.80 14.80
CA LEU A 223 -1.02 3.19 14.74
C LEU A 223 0.05 4.15 15.26
N PHE A 224 0.08 5.38 14.73
CA PHE A 224 1.05 6.40 15.17
C PHE A 224 0.86 6.81 16.64
N ALA A 225 -0.38 6.90 17.11
CA ALA A 225 -0.68 7.19 18.51
C ALA A 225 -0.13 6.09 19.44
N SER A 226 -0.20 4.82 19.05
CA SER A 226 0.40 3.73 19.84
C SER A 226 1.94 3.84 19.90
N TYR A 227 2.61 4.15 18.78
CA TYR A 227 4.06 4.39 18.80
C TYR A 227 4.44 5.56 19.69
N LEU A 228 3.70 6.68 19.61
CA LEU A 228 3.93 7.84 20.46
C LEU A 228 3.77 7.49 21.95
N LEU A 229 2.72 6.74 22.30
CA LEU A 229 2.47 6.30 23.67
C LEU A 229 3.60 5.41 24.19
N PHE A 230 4.04 4.41 23.39
CA PHE A 230 5.15 3.54 23.78
C PHE A 230 6.46 4.33 23.94
N THR A 231 6.75 5.27 23.06
CA THR A 231 7.94 6.14 23.17
C THR A 231 7.88 6.99 24.43
N LEU A 232 6.72 7.56 24.77
CA LEU A 232 6.53 8.34 25.99
C LEU A 232 6.68 7.47 27.24
N LEU A 233 6.12 6.26 27.24
CA LEU A 233 6.27 5.31 28.35
C LEU A 233 7.73 4.91 28.54
N ALA A 234 8.45 4.59 27.46
CA ALA A 234 9.88 4.28 27.51
C ALA A 234 10.67 5.45 28.10
N TYR A 235 10.43 6.67 27.65
CA TYR A 235 11.07 7.87 28.19
C TYR A 235 10.80 8.07 29.69
N ILE A 236 9.56 7.86 30.12
CA ILE A 236 9.21 7.96 31.58
C ILE A 236 9.98 6.90 32.37
N ILE A 237 10.00 5.65 31.88
CA ILE A 237 10.72 4.55 32.56
C ILE A 237 12.22 4.86 32.66
N GLU A 238 12.83 5.27 31.54
CA GLU A 238 14.26 5.66 31.54
C GLU A 238 14.55 6.80 32.51
N THR A 239 13.70 7.83 32.53
CA THR A 239 13.85 8.98 33.45
C THR A 239 13.74 8.55 34.90
N VAL A 240 12.80 7.66 35.24
CA VAL A 240 12.63 7.14 36.61
C VAL A 240 13.83 6.29 37.03
N ILE A 241 14.32 5.41 36.13
CA ILE A 241 15.51 4.59 36.40
C ILE A 241 16.72 5.49 36.58
N PHE A 242 16.94 6.45 35.71
CA PHE A 242 18.05 7.41 35.80
C PHE A 242 18.02 8.19 37.14
N ALA A 243 16.85 8.76 37.49
CA ALA A 243 16.70 9.51 38.74
C ALA A 243 16.99 8.65 39.97
N LYS A 244 16.52 7.40 40.01
CA LYS A 244 16.80 6.46 41.10
C LYS A 244 18.29 6.10 41.17
N THR A 245 18.90 5.81 40.01
CA THR A 245 20.33 5.45 39.95
C THR A 245 21.22 6.63 40.33
N PHE A 246 20.88 7.85 39.90
CA PHE A 246 21.61 9.07 40.27
C PHE A 246 21.51 9.35 41.75
N ASN A 247 20.32 9.24 42.36
CA ASN A 247 20.14 9.43 43.80
C ASN A 247 20.89 8.39 44.63
N VAL A 248 20.95 7.14 44.19
CA VAL A 248 21.73 6.07 44.85
C VAL A 248 23.23 6.41 44.82
N ASN A 249 23.75 6.82 43.64
CA ASN A 249 25.16 7.20 43.53
C ASN A 249 25.52 8.44 44.34
N HIS A 250 24.64 9.44 44.41
CA HIS A 250 24.87 10.63 45.22
C HIS A 250 24.90 10.30 46.73
N ALA A 251 24.06 9.37 47.18
CA ALA A 251 24.10 8.89 48.57
C ALA A 251 25.40 8.13 48.92
N ILE A 252 26.00 7.43 47.94
CA ILE A 252 27.27 6.72 48.11
C ILE A 252 28.47 7.69 48.17
N TYR A 253 28.41 8.83 47.49
CA TYR A 253 29.48 9.85 47.50
C TYR A 253 29.42 10.80 48.72
N VAL A 254 28.35 10.78 49.49
CA VAL A 254 28.14 11.62 50.69
C VAL A 254 28.38 10.83 51.99
N MET A 255 28.58 9.50 51.90
CA MET A 255 29.07 8.64 52.99
C MET A 255 30.59 8.42 52.86
#